data_6fcc5dec8eab686a76b22e57a2f058be
#
_entry.id   6fcc5dec8eab686a76b22e57a2f058be
#
_cell.length_a   1.000
_cell.length_b   1.000
_cell.length_c   1.000
_cell.angle_alpha   90.00
_cell.angle_beta   90.00
_cell.angle_gamma   90.00
#
_symmetry.space_group_name_H-M   'P 1'
#
loop_
_entity.id
_entity.type
_entity.pdbx_description
1 polymer ?
#
loop_
_entity_poly.entity_id
_entity_poly.type
_entity_poly.pdbx_seq_one_letter_code
_entity_poly.pdbx_strand_id
1 'polypeptide(L)'
;RISLTKVIDKMKMENLTPDVDIKPIKVMQPDINRPALQLAGYVEHYESTRLQILGFVEYTYMQSLTEERKKEVYAEVIREGCPGFVFCRDLEPDEIFLEIANAKGVPVLKTSKATSTFMAECIRWLNVKLAPCISVHGVLVDVYGEGVLITGESGIGKSEAALELIKRGHRL
;
A
#
# COMPACT_ATOMS: atom_id res chain seq x y z
N ARG A 1 -7.04 -8.22 1.47
CA ARG A 1 -7.26 -6.89 0.89
C ARG A 1 -7.93 -5.96 1.88
N ILE A 2 -7.62 -4.71 1.78
CA ILE A 2 -8.14 -3.70 2.70
C ILE A 2 -8.73 -2.53 1.91
N SER A 3 -9.84 -1.98 2.40
CA SER A 3 -10.48 -0.81 1.81
C SER A 3 -9.54 0.40 1.82
N LEU A 4 -9.48 1.12 0.71
CA LEU A 4 -8.72 2.37 0.64
C LEU A 4 -9.19 3.37 1.70
N THR A 5 -10.49 3.40 2.00
CA THR A 5 -11.04 4.25 3.05
C THR A 5 -10.34 4.02 4.39
N LYS A 6 -10.09 2.76 4.74
CA LYS A 6 -9.38 2.42 5.99
C LYS A 6 -7.92 2.89 5.97
N VAL A 7 -7.28 2.80 4.81
CA VAL A 7 -5.90 3.28 4.66
C VAL A 7 -5.85 4.79 4.86
N ILE A 8 -6.77 5.51 4.22
CA ILE A 8 -6.87 6.98 4.36
C ILE A 8 -7.08 7.37 5.82
N ASP A 9 -7.99 6.71 6.50
CA ASP A 9 -8.29 7.01 7.91
C ASP A 9 -7.09 6.70 8.82
N LYS A 10 -6.48 5.55 8.64
CA LYS A 10 -5.34 5.14 9.46
C LYS A 10 -4.15 6.06 9.28
N MET A 11 -3.86 6.41 8.05
CA MET A 11 -2.69 7.24 7.71
C MET A 11 -3.01 8.73 7.77
N LYS A 12 -4.25 9.09 8.06
CA LYS A 12 -4.71 10.49 8.16
C LYS A 12 -4.39 11.29 6.89
N MET A 13 -4.74 10.71 5.77
CA MET A 13 -4.52 11.35 4.47
C MET A 13 -5.70 12.23 4.08
N GLU A 14 -5.39 13.28 3.34
CA GLU A 14 -6.39 14.14 2.74
C GLU A 14 -6.72 13.63 1.33
N ASN A 15 -8.01 13.51 1.02
CA ASN A 15 -8.47 13.10 -0.31
C ASN A 15 -8.60 14.34 -1.20
N LEU A 16 -7.75 14.41 -2.22
CA LEU A 16 -7.74 15.54 -3.17
C LEU A 16 -8.64 15.31 -4.38
N THR A 17 -9.25 14.13 -4.50
CA THR A 17 -10.17 13.78 -5.59
C THR A 17 -11.50 13.32 -5.02
N PRO A 18 -12.26 14.23 -4.38
CA PRO A 18 -13.50 13.84 -3.70
C PRO A 18 -14.58 13.30 -4.62
N ASP A 19 -14.52 13.61 -5.92
CA ASP A 19 -15.47 13.11 -6.90
C ASP A 19 -15.19 11.69 -7.36
N VAL A 20 -14.01 11.14 -7.03
CA VAL A 20 -13.69 9.74 -7.29
C VAL A 20 -14.31 8.90 -6.18
N ASP A 21 -15.14 7.92 -6.56
CA ASP A 21 -15.70 6.99 -5.58
C ASP A 21 -14.62 6.02 -5.11
N ILE A 22 -14.19 6.17 -3.87
CA ILE A 22 -13.14 5.34 -3.27
C ILE A 22 -13.67 4.08 -2.58
N LYS A 23 -14.99 3.97 -2.39
CA LYS A 23 -15.59 2.86 -1.65
C LYS A 23 -15.25 1.49 -2.21
N PRO A 24 -15.29 1.27 -3.54
CA PRO A 24 -14.95 -0.03 -4.10
C PRO A 24 -13.45 -0.29 -4.18
N ILE A 25 -12.62 0.70 -3.94
CA ILE A 25 -11.18 0.57 -4.13
C ILE A 25 -10.55 -0.18 -2.96
N LYS A 26 -9.74 -1.19 -3.28
CA LYS A 26 -9.05 -2.04 -2.31
C LYS A 26 -7.55 -2.00 -2.55
N VAL A 27 -6.79 -1.98 -1.47
CA VAL A 27 -5.35 -2.20 -1.50
C VAL A 27 -5.13 -3.70 -1.34
N MET A 28 -4.45 -4.31 -2.29
CA MET A 28 -4.35 -5.76 -2.40
C MET A 28 -3.05 -6.32 -1.84
N GLN A 29 -2.04 -5.49 -1.73
CA GLN A 29 -0.71 -5.94 -1.33
C GLN A 29 -0.02 -4.87 -0.46
N PRO A 30 0.88 -5.29 0.45
CA PRO A 30 1.56 -4.36 1.33
C PRO A 30 2.67 -3.56 0.65
N ASP A 31 3.11 -4.02 -0.51
CA ASP A 31 4.15 -3.33 -1.26
C ASP A 31 3.61 -2.04 -1.87
N ILE A 32 4.42 -1.01 -1.79
CA ILE A 32 4.16 0.28 -2.41
C ILE A 32 5.16 0.51 -3.54
N ASN A 33 4.91 1.50 -4.37
CA ASN A 33 5.81 1.84 -5.47
C ASN A 33 6.13 3.33 -5.46
N ARG A 34 7.37 3.67 -5.76
CA ARG A 34 7.77 5.04 -6.06
C ARG A 34 7.96 5.14 -7.57
N PRO A 35 7.10 5.88 -8.29
CA PRO A 35 7.06 5.82 -9.75
C PRO A 35 8.09 6.74 -10.43
N ALA A 36 9.27 6.91 -9.85
CA ALA A 36 10.30 7.80 -10.39
C ALA A 36 10.73 7.41 -11.80
N LEU A 37 10.99 6.12 -12.03
CA LEU A 37 11.37 5.63 -13.36
C LEU A 37 10.23 5.76 -14.35
N GLN A 38 9.00 5.49 -13.91
CA GLN A 38 7.83 5.60 -14.76
C GLN A 38 7.59 7.05 -15.19
N LEU A 39 7.78 8.00 -14.27
CA LEU A 39 7.69 9.42 -14.59
C LEU A 39 8.75 9.84 -15.60
N ALA A 40 9.91 9.20 -15.60
CA ALA A 40 10.98 9.45 -16.56
C ALA A 40 10.76 8.76 -17.91
N GLY A 41 9.70 7.97 -18.04
CA GLY A 41 9.33 7.32 -19.31
C GLY A 41 9.58 5.82 -19.36
N TYR A 42 10.18 5.23 -18.34
CA TYR A 42 10.42 3.78 -18.29
C TYR A 42 9.24 3.10 -17.60
N VAL A 43 8.36 2.52 -18.37
CA VAL A 43 7.11 1.93 -17.87
C VAL A 43 7.09 0.40 -17.90
N GLU A 44 8.18 -0.24 -18.31
CA GLU A 44 8.29 -1.69 -18.24
C GLU A 44 8.28 -2.15 -16.79
N HIS A 45 7.56 -3.22 -16.51
CA HIS A 45 7.41 -3.78 -15.16
C HIS A 45 6.83 -2.79 -14.14
N TYR A 46 6.02 -1.84 -14.62
CA TYR A 46 5.36 -0.88 -13.73
C TYR A 46 4.29 -1.57 -12.88
N GLU A 47 4.49 -1.51 -11.58
CA GLU A 47 3.57 -2.10 -10.59
C GLU A 47 2.43 -1.12 -10.27
N SER A 48 1.59 -0.87 -11.26
CA SER A 48 0.52 0.14 -11.18
C SER A 48 -0.62 -0.23 -10.22
N THR A 49 -0.70 -1.49 -9.80
CA THR A 49 -1.70 -1.94 -8.84
C THR A 49 -1.32 -1.69 -7.39
N ARG A 50 -0.10 -1.21 -7.16
CA ARG A 50 0.37 -0.80 -5.84
C ARG A 50 -0.02 0.64 -5.55
N LEU A 51 -0.08 0.99 -4.27
CA LEU A 51 -0.14 2.39 -3.88
C LEU A 51 1.12 3.11 -4.37
N GLN A 52 0.95 4.22 -5.06
CA GLN A 52 2.06 4.99 -5.62
C GLN A 52 2.42 6.13 -4.67
N ILE A 53 3.69 6.24 -4.31
CA ILE A 53 4.15 7.24 -3.34
C ILE A 53 5.06 8.24 -4.03
N LEU A 54 4.72 9.52 -3.91
CA LEU A 54 5.46 10.62 -4.50
C LEU A 54 6.07 11.48 -3.39
N GLY A 55 7.39 11.59 -3.43
CA GLY A 55 8.14 12.44 -2.53
C GLY A 55 8.66 13.68 -3.24
N PHE A 56 9.57 14.39 -2.56
CA PHE A 56 10.12 15.65 -3.06
C PHE A 56 10.87 15.48 -4.39
N VAL A 57 11.62 14.39 -4.54
CA VAL A 57 12.42 14.16 -5.75
C VAL A 57 11.51 13.97 -6.97
N GLU A 58 10.50 13.11 -6.86
CA GLU A 58 9.54 12.90 -7.94
C GLU A 58 8.79 14.19 -8.24
N TYR A 59 8.38 14.90 -7.20
CA TYR A 59 7.61 16.13 -7.34
C TYR A 59 8.39 17.20 -8.09
N THR A 60 9.64 17.45 -7.73
CA THR A 60 10.48 18.47 -8.39
C THR A 60 10.76 18.10 -9.84
N TYR A 61 10.97 16.81 -10.12
CA TYR A 61 11.10 16.34 -11.48
C TYR A 61 9.84 16.63 -12.29
N MET A 62 8.66 16.30 -11.74
CA MET A 62 7.39 16.56 -12.39
C MET A 62 7.22 18.05 -12.71
N GLN A 63 7.58 18.92 -11.77
CA GLN A 63 7.45 20.37 -11.97
C GLN A 63 8.43 20.91 -13.03
N SER A 64 9.50 20.19 -13.31
CA SER A 64 10.46 20.58 -14.36
C SER A 64 9.97 20.27 -15.78
N LEU A 65 8.91 19.46 -15.92
CA LEU A 65 8.38 19.07 -17.20
C LEU A 65 7.53 20.18 -17.81
N THR A 66 7.52 20.27 -19.15
CA THR A 66 6.58 21.12 -19.86
C THR A 66 5.15 20.60 -19.67
N GLU A 67 4.15 21.43 -19.90
CA GLU A 67 2.75 20.99 -19.82
C GLU A 67 2.46 19.85 -20.78
N GLU A 68 2.99 19.91 -22.00
CA GLU A 68 2.81 18.84 -22.99
C GLU A 68 3.40 17.53 -22.49
N ARG A 69 4.62 17.60 -21.92
CA ARG A 69 5.29 16.41 -21.41
C ARG A 69 4.59 15.86 -20.18
N LYS A 70 4.09 16.72 -19.32
CA LYS A 70 3.25 16.31 -18.18
C LYS A 70 2.05 15.50 -18.65
N LYS A 71 1.32 15.97 -19.65
CA LYS A 71 0.16 15.26 -20.19
C LYS A 71 0.52 13.88 -20.69
N GLU A 72 1.61 13.76 -21.45
CA GLU A 72 2.08 12.47 -21.94
C GLU A 72 2.47 11.52 -20.82
N VAL A 73 3.30 11.98 -19.90
CA VAL A 73 3.82 11.17 -18.82
C VAL A 73 2.71 10.76 -17.85
N TYR A 74 1.87 11.70 -17.46
CA TYR A 74 0.79 11.42 -16.51
C TYR A 74 -0.24 10.46 -17.11
N ALA A 75 -0.51 10.57 -18.41
CA ALA A 75 -1.42 9.65 -19.08
C ALA A 75 -0.91 8.20 -19.03
N GLU A 76 0.39 7.99 -19.04
CA GLU A 76 0.97 6.65 -18.93
C GLU A 76 1.09 6.16 -17.49
N VAL A 77 1.40 7.06 -16.57
CA VAL A 77 1.67 6.71 -15.16
C VAL A 77 0.39 6.55 -14.36
N ILE A 78 -0.59 7.40 -14.61
CA ILE A 78 -1.89 7.31 -13.95
C ILE A 78 -2.75 6.30 -14.71
N ARG A 79 -2.80 5.08 -14.19
CA ARG A 79 -3.52 3.97 -14.83
C ARG A 79 -4.79 3.63 -14.08
N GLU A 80 -5.83 3.31 -14.81
CA GLU A 80 -7.06 2.78 -14.23
C GLU A 80 -6.74 1.53 -13.43
N GLY A 81 -7.39 1.38 -12.29
CA GLY A 81 -7.13 0.28 -11.37
C GLY A 81 -6.02 0.52 -10.36
N CYS A 82 -5.27 1.62 -10.51
CA CYS A 82 -4.34 2.04 -9.46
C CYS A 82 -5.13 2.46 -8.21
N PRO A 83 -4.77 1.97 -7.03
CA PRO A 83 -5.51 2.31 -5.81
C PRO A 83 -5.33 3.76 -5.39
N GLY A 84 -4.27 4.41 -5.81
CA GLY A 84 -4.09 5.83 -5.54
C GLY A 84 -2.64 6.30 -5.58
N PHE A 85 -2.49 7.60 -5.71
CA PHE A 85 -1.22 8.31 -5.63
C PHE A 85 -1.19 9.13 -4.35
N VAL A 86 -0.13 8.98 -3.56
CA VAL A 86 0.02 9.71 -2.30
C VAL A 86 1.16 10.72 -2.44
N PHE A 87 0.82 11.98 -2.32
CA PHE A 87 1.79 13.07 -2.27
C PHE A 87 2.20 13.31 -0.83
N CYS A 88 3.48 13.14 -0.52
CA CYS A 88 4.02 13.34 0.82
C CYS A 88 4.46 14.78 1.04
N ARG A 89 4.76 15.14 2.30
CA ARG A 89 5.28 16.46 2.70
C ARG A 89 4.34 17.62 2.34
N ASP A 90 3.04 17.38 2.35
CA ASP A 90 2.04 18.38 1.94
C ASP A 90 2.26 18.96 0.53
N LEU A 91 2.95 18.23 -0.34
CA LEU A 91 3.15 18.66 -1.72
C LEU A 91 1.82 18.64 -2.47
N GLU A 92 1.53 19.76 -3.14
CA GLU A 92 0.28 19.89 -3.90
C GLU A 92 0.49 19.43 -5.34
N PRO A 93 -0.28 18.45 -5.81
CA PRO A 93 -0.22 18.06 -7.22
C PRO A 93 -0.66 19.21 -8.12
N ASP A 94 -0.10 19.28 -9.32
CA ASP A 94 -0.56 20.26 -10.30
C ASP A 94 -1.93 19.88 -10.86
N GLU A 95 -2.57 20.86 -11.52
CA GLU A 95 -3.92 20.69 -12.06
C GLU A 95 -3.98 19.62 -13.14
N ILE A 96 -2.94 19.47 -13.95
CA ILE A 96 -2.89 18.47 -15.01
C ILE A 96 -2.94 17.07 -14.40
N PHE A 97 -2.22 16.84 -13.33
CA PHE A 97 -2.23 15.57 -12.62
C PHE A 97 -3.62 15.26 -12.08
N LEU A 98 -4.24 16.22 -11.41
CA LEU A 98 -5.57 16.04 -10.84
C LEU A 98 -6.64 15.81 -11.91
N GLU A 99 -6.58 16.52 -13.01
CA GLU A 99 -7.52 16.34 -14.12
C GLU A 99 -7.46 14.94 -14.70
N ILE A 100 -6.25 14.43 -14.96
CA ILE A 100 -6.07 13.10 -15.52
C ILE A 100 -6.50 12.03 -14.52
N ALA A 101 -6.13 12.20 -13.25
CA ALA A 101 -6.53 11.27 -12.21
C ALA A 101 -8.05 11.19 -12.05
N ASN A 102 -8.72 12.35 -12.02
CA ASN A 102 -10.18 12.40 -11.96
C ASN A 102 -10.83 11.72 -13.17
N ALA A 103 -10.31 12.00 -14.36
CA ALA A 103 -10.84 11.41 -15.58
C ALA A 103 -10.73 9.89 -15.60
N LYS A 104 -9.68 9.35 -15.02
CA LYS A 104 -9.44 7.90 -14.95
C LYS A 104 -10.01 7.23 -13.70
N GLY A 105 -10.57 8.00 -12.78
CA GLY A 105 -11.09 7.48 -11.52
C GLY A 105 -10.01 6.98 -10.57
N VAL A 106 -8.84 7.58 -10.62
CA VAL A 106 -7.71 7.21 -9.75
C VAL A 106 -7.60 8.22 -8.60
N PRO A 107 -7.66 7.77 -7.34
CA PRO A 107 -7.58 8.68 -6.21
C PRO A 107 -6.22 9.36 -6.08
N VAL A 108 -6.24 10.62 -5.69
CA VAL A 108 -5.05 11.38 -5.32
C VAL A 108 -5.18 11.81 -3.87
N LEU A 109 -4.18 11.46 -3.09
CA LEU A 109 -4.16 11.64 -1.64
C LEU A 109 -2.94 12.45 -1.25
N LYS A 110 -3.03 13.12 -0.11
CA LYS A 110 -1.93 13.93 0.40
C LYS A 110 -1.70 13.61 1.87
N THR A 111 -0.44 13.60 2.27
CA THR A 111 -0.03 13.48 3.68
C THR A 111 1.00 14.53 4.03
N SER A 112 0.95 15.03 5.24
CA SER A 112 1.96 15.95 5.77
C SER A 112 3.25 15.25 6.17
N LYS A 113 3.22 13.94 6.29
CA LYS A 113 4.37 13.15 6.73
C LYS A 113 5.50 13.17 5.70
N ALA A 114 6.73 13.10 6.18
CA ALA A 114 7.89 12.88 5.33
C ALA A 114 7.74 11.53 4.61
N THR A 115 8.29 11.45 3.40
CA THR A 115 8.11 10.29 2.53
C THR A 115 8.57 9.00 3.20
N SER A 116 9.76 8.99 3.78
CA SER A 116 10.31 7.79 4.42
C SER A 116 9.48 7.36 5.64
N THR A 117 9.02 8.31 6.43
CA THR A 117 8.15 8.04 7.58
C THR A 117 6.83 7.45 7.15
N PHE A 118 6.19 8.07 6.17
CA PHE A 118 4.93 7.57 5.63
C PHE A 118 5.09 6.16 5.08
N MET A 119 6.11 5.93 4.27
CA MET A 119 6.35 4.61 3.68
C MET A 119 6.53 3.54 4.74
N ALA A 120 7.35 3.80 5.76
CA ALA A 120 7.60 2.84 6.82
C ALA A 120 6.32 2.49 7.59
N GLU A 121 5.54 3.49 7.97
CA GLU A 121 4.29 3.28 8.69
C GLU A 121 3.26 2.54 7.84
N CYS A 122 3.12 2.95 6.59
CA CYS A 122 2.16 2.38 5.66
C CYS A 122 2.47 0.90 5.38
N ILE A 123 3.71 0.59 5.06
CA ILE A 123 4.14 -0.79 4.78
C ILE A 123 3.92 -1.67 6.00
N ARG A 124 4.31 -1.20 7.17
CA ARG A 124 4.14 -1.97 8.41
C ARG A 124 2.67 -2.26 8.69
N TRP A 125 1.82 -1.24 8.59
CA TRP A 125 0.40 -1.41 8.83
C TRP A 125 -0.27 -2.33 7.80
N LEU A 126 0.08 -2.16 6.52
CA LEU A 126 -0.45 -3.01 5.45
C LEU A 126 0.00 -4.45 5.61
N ASN A 127 1.24 -4.70 6.03
CA ASN A 127 1.71 -6.05 6.30
C ASN A 127 0.88 -6.73 7.39
N VAL A 128 0.54 -6.01 8.44
CA VAL A 128 -0.30 -6.54 9.52
C VAL A 128 -1.71 -6.83 9.02
N LYS A 129 -2.31 -5.88 8.29
CA LYS A 129 -3.71 -5.99 7.84
C LYS A 129 -3.90 -6.97 6.69
N LEU A 130 -2.88 -7.15 5.87
CA LEU A 130 -2.90 -8.06 4.73
C LEU A 130 -2.21 -9.39 5.02
N ALA A 131 -1.73 -9.59 6.25
CA ALA A 131 -1.16 -10.85 6.66
C ALA A 131 -2.19 -11.96 6.41
N PRO A 132 -1.78 -13.12 5.86
CA PRO A 132 -2.69 -14.21 5.64
C PRO A 132 -3.29 -14.62 6.97
N CYS A 133 -4.60 -14.37 7.10
CA CYS A 133 -5.38 -14.87 8.20
C CYS A 133 -5.58 -16.35 7.91
N ILE A 134 -4.68 -17.18 8.38
CA ILE A 134 -4.90 -18.60 8.31
C ILE A 134 -5.98 -18.88 9.33
N SER A 135 -7.19 -19.10 8.84
CA SER A 135 -8.26 -19.48 9.72
C SER A 135 -7.82 -20.73 10.46
N VAL A 136 -7.83 -20.65 11.62
CA VAL A 136 -8.29 -21.46 12.71
C VAL A 136 -8.11 -22.97 12.73
N HIS A 137 -7.57 -23.55 11.72
CA HIS A 137 -6.98 -24.88 11.87
C HIS A 137 -5.55 -24.73 12.33
N GLY A 138 -5.13 -23.50 12.62
CA GLY A 138 -3.91 -23.24 13.34
C GLY A 138 -4.05 -23.76 14.76
N VAL A 139 -3.02 -24.42 15.22
CA VAL A 139 -2.97 -24.92 16.58
C VAL A 139 -2.56 -23.78 17.48
N LEU A 140 -3.42 -23.46 18.44
CA LEU A 140 -3.07 -22.50 19.48
C LEU A 140 -2.34 -23.23 20.60
N VAL A 141 -1.10 -22.87 20.80
CA VAL A 141 -0.29 -23.46 21.86
C VAL A 141 0.01 -22.40 22.90
N ASP A 142 -0.32 -22.70 24.15
CA ASP A 142 0.00 -21.83 25.28
C ASP A 142 1.39 -22.17 25.79
N VAL A 143 2.36 -21.33 25.43
CA VAL A 143 3.75 -21.52 25.83
C VAL A 143 4.08 -20.57 26.96
N TYR A 144 4.41 -21.12 28.13
CA TYR A 144 4.73 -20.32 29.33
C TYR A 144 3.65 -19.34 29.74
N GLY A 145 2.39 -19.70 29.52
CA GLY A 145 1.26 -18.83 29.85
C GLY A 145 0.91 -17.80 28.78
N GLU A 146 1.64 -17.75 27.69
CA GLU A 146 1.34 -16.89 26.56
C GLU A 146 0.78 -17.71 25.42
N GLY A 147 -0.35 -17.28 24.89
CA GLY A 147 -0.92 -17.94 23.73
C GLY A 147 -0.06 -17.70 22.50
N VAL A 148 0.34 -18.76 21.85
CA VAL A 148 1.10 -18.70 20.61
C VAL A 148 0.32 -19.44 19.53
N LEU A 149 -0.07 -18.71 18.50
CA LEU A 149 -0.67 -19.32 17.33
C LEU A 149 0.43 -19.71 16.36
N ILE A 150 0.57 -20.99 16.14
CA ILE A 150 1.52 -21.49 15.16
C ILE A 150 0.89 -21.34 13.77
N THR A 151 1.45 -20.45 12.98
CA THR A 151 0.99 -20.20 11.62
C THR A 151 2.03 -20.70 10.61
N GLY A 152 1.58 -21.02 9.45
CA GLY A 152 2.41 -21.51 8.37
C GLY A 152 1.57 -22.20 7.33
N GLU A 153 2.20 -22.60 6.25
CA GLU A 153 1.50 -23.37 5.24
C GLU A 153 1.17 -24.76 5.78
N SER A 154 0.05 -25.28 5.33
CA SER A 154 -0.34 -26.65 5.67
C SER A 154 0.74 -27.62 5.17
N GLY A 155 1.18 -28.51 6.02
CA GLY A 155 2.21 -29.49 5.67
C GLY A 155 3.63 -29.13 6.03
N ILE A 156 3.86 -27.95 6.61
CA ILE A 156 5.22 -27.56 7.06
C ILE A 156 5.40 -27.69 8.57
N GLY A 157 4.85 -28.75 9.15
CA GLY A 157 5.19 -29.13 10.50
C GLY A 157 4.46 -28.42 11.62
N LYS A 158 3.32 -27.77 11.37
CA LYS A 158 2.56 -27.10 12.43
C LYS A 158 2.12 -28.07 13.52
N SER A 159 1.61 -29.23 13.12
CA SER A 159 1.19 -30.25 14.07
C SER A 159 2.35 -30.87 14.81
N GLU A 160 3.44 -31.11 14.13
CA GLU A 160 4.66 -31.63 14.73
C GLU A 160 5.25 -30.62 15.72
N ALA A 161 5.24 -29.34 15.38
CA ALA A 161 5.69 -28.30 16.30
C ALA A 161 4.84 -28.24 17.57
N ALA A 162 3.52 -28.36 17.41
CA ALA A 162 2.61 -28.39 18.56
C ALA A 162 2.84 -29.63 19.43
N LEU A 163 3.03 -30.79 18.82
CA LEU A 163 3.33 -32.03 19.55
C LEU A 163 4.67 -31.95 20.29
N GLU A 164 5.66 -31.37 19.67
CA GLU A 164 6.96 -31.15 20.28
C GLU A 164 6.88 -30.24 21.50
N LEU A 165 6.09 -29.16 21.41
CA LEU A 165 5.88 -28.26 22.55
C LEU A 165 5.14 -28.98 23.69
N ILE A 166 4.13 -29.81 23.37
CA ILE A 166 3.41 -30.59 24.37
C ILE A 166 4.38 -31.56 25.09
N LYS A 167 5.24 -32.23 24.36
CA LYS A 167 6.23 -33.14 24.93
C LYS A 167 7.19 -32.43 25.87
N ARG A 168 7.40 -31.14 25.67
CA ARG A 168 8.24 -30.32 26.53
C ARG A 168 7.49 -29.72 27.72
N GLY A 169 6.26 -30.15 27.96
CA GLY A 169 5.47 -29.67 29.09
C GLY A 169 4.63 -28.43 28.79
N HIS A 170 4.54 -28.02 27.54
CA HIS A 170 3.64 -26.97 27.13
C HIS A 170 2.24 -27.55 26.86
N ARG A 171 1.23 -26.72 26.96
CA ARG A 171 -0.14 -27.16 26.74
C ARG A 171 -0.74 -26.51 25.48
N LEU A 172 -1.69 -27.15 24.92
CA LEU A 172 -2.47 -26.67 23.80
C LEU A 172 -3.56 -25.70 24.26
#